data_94ca02c3129c25159659ee65e8143286
#
_entry.id   94ca02c3129c25159659ee65e8143286
#
_cell.length_a   1.000
_cell.length_b   1.000
_cell.length_c   1.000
_cell.angle_alpha   90.00
_cell.angle_beta   90.00
_cell.angle_gamma   90.00
#
_symmetry.space_group_name_H-M   'P 1'
#
loop_
_entity.id
_entity.type
_entity.pdbx_description
1 polymer ?
#
loop_
_entity_poly.entity_id
_entity_poly.type
_entity_poly.pdbx_seq_one_letter_code
_entity_poly.pdbx_strand_id
1 'polypeptide(L)'
;SPLRSARHSMQFAPERIDKVEMAGFLKNGIGWKKKADKTEEIKKEESKKETEKDTIVCPACGREIDRKETEKNKYVCYECGSYFRVRTKNRIRMVADKDSFVPWFEELESKNPLDFPGYEEKIAQAKEKTGLHEAVTVGRAKIYGEDTVLGVCDARFLMSSMGHVVGEKIAL
;
A
#
# COMPACT_ATOMS: atom_id res chain seq x y z
N SER A 1 -37.62 28.44 -25.05
CA SER A 1 -36.25 28.38 -25.58
C SER A 1 -35.53 27.19 -24.95
N PRO A 2 -35.04 26.21 -25.72
CA PRO A 2 -34.37 25.03 -25.15
C PRO A 2 -32.86 25.28 -25.06
N LEU A 3 -32.30 25.08 -23.86
CA LEU A 3 -30.87 25.00 -23.63
C LEU A 3 -30.35 23.63 -24.07
N ARG A 4 -29.58 23.59 -25.14
CA ARG A 4 -28.88 22.41 -25.66
C ARG A 4 -27.71 22.05 -24.74
N SER A 5 -27.74 20.85 -24.19
CA SER A 5 -26.65 20.15 -23.55
C SER A 5 -25.57 19.81 -24.61
N ALA A 6 -24.39 20.38 -24.47
CA ALA A 6 -23.19 19.94 -25.20
C ALA A 6 -22.44 18.93 -24.38
N ARG A 7 -22.62 17.65 -24.71
CA ARG A 7 -21.74 16.56 -24.18
C ARG A 7 -20.46 16.57 -24.99
N HIS A 8 -19.35 16.95 -24.36
CA HIS A 8 -18.01 16.76 -24.93
C HIS A 8 -17.56 15.32 -24.59
N SER A 9 -17.65 14.45 -25.58
CA SER A 9 -17.05 13.13 -25.52
C SER A 9 -15.57 13.23 -25.87
N MET A 10 -14.69 13.22 -24.89
CA MET A 10 -13.27 13.00 -25.13
C MET A 10 -13.04 11.53 -25.44
N GLN A 11 -12.85 11.20 -26.68
CA GLN A 11 -12.35 9.92 -27.16
C GLN A 11 -10.82 9.90 -26.99
N PHE A 12 -10.33 9.13 -26.05
CA PHE A 12 -8.92 8.75 -25.99
C PHE A 12 -8.70 7.57 -26.93
N ALA A 13 -7.95 7.81 -28.03
CA ALA A 13 -7.46 6.76 -28.89
C ALA A 13 -6.22 6.10 -28.24
N PRO A 14 -6.09 4.76 -28.27
CA PRO A 14 -4.88 4.10 -27.81
C PRO A 14 -3.77 4.24 -28.88
N GLU A 15 -2.64 4.84 -28.49
CA GLU A 15 -1.42 4.82 -29.31
C GLU A 15 -0.88 3.40 -29.42
N ARG A 16 -0.63 2.96 -30.65
CA ARG A 16 0.04 1.70 -30.98
C ARG A 16 1.51 1.81 -30.64
N ILE A 17 1.99 0.93 -29.77
CA ILE A 17 3.41 0.70 -29.57
C ILE A 17 3.90 -0.23 -30.67
N ASP A 18 4.76 0.28 -31.55
CA ASP A 18 5.39 -0.48 -32.63
C ASP A 18 6.34 -1.55 -32.06
N LYS A 19 6.23 -2.74 -32.68
CA LYS A 19 7.12 -3.87 -32.43
C LYS A 19 8.54 -3.52 -32.94
N VAL A 20 9.47 -3.34 -32.02
CA VAL A 20 10.90 -3.31 -32.36
C VAL A 20 11.40 -4.76 -32.44
N GLU A 21 11.91 -5.09 -33.63
CA GLU A 21 12.52 -6.37 -33.99
C GLU A 21 13.69 -6.74 -33.06
N MET A 22 13.62 -7.92 -32.47
CA MET A 22 14.74 -8.57 -31.82
C MET A 22 15.33 -9.61 -32.77
N ALA A 23 16.22 -9.16 -33.64
CA ALA A 23 17.10 -10.06 -34.39
C ALA A 23 18.56 -9.85 -33.95
N GLY A 24 19.17 -10.92 -33.49
CA GLY A 24 20.62 -11.05 -33.47
C GLY A 24 21.30 -10.90 -32.11
N PHE A 25 21.42 -12.02 -31.37
CA PHE A 25 22.66 -12.38 -30.67
C PHE A 25 22.66 -13.88 -30.30
N LEU A 26 22.88 -14.71 -31.26
CA LEU A 26 23.34 -16.09 -31.05
C LEU A 26 24.85 -16.12 -31.35
N LYS A 27 25.67 -16.26 -30.30
CA LYS A 27 26.94 -17.05 -30.27
C LYS A 27 27.74 -16.61 -29.03
N ASN A 28 27.67 -17.38 -27.97
CA ASN A 28 28.84 -17.86 -27.23
C ASN A 28 28.34 -18.70 -26.04
N GLY A 29 28.45 -20.01 -26.18
CA GLY A 29 28.20 -20.95 -25.11
C GLY A 29 29.36 -20.93 -24.11
N ILE A 30 29.05 -20.66 -22.85
CA ILE A 30 29.86 -21.06 -21.67
C ILE A 30 28.91 -21.15 -20.46
N GLY A 31 28.79 -22.33 -19.86
CA GLY A 31 28.57 -22.48 -18.43
C GLY A 31 27.17 -22.64 -17.87
N TRP A 32 26.40 -23.66 -18.26
CA TRP A 32 25.14 -24.06 -17.64
C TRP A 32 25.28 -25.21 -16.62
N LYS A 33 26.21 -25.11 -15.64
CA LYS A 33 26.35 -26.13 -14.57
C LYS A 33 26.49 -25.60 -13.14
N LYS A 34 26.24 -24.33 -12.86
CA LYS A 34 26.31 -23.78 -11.49
C LYS A 34 25.07 -23.02 -10.99
N LYS A 35 23.89 -23.18 -11.61
CA LYS A 35 22.66 -22.51 -11.14
C LYS A 35 21.65 -23.42 -10.42
N ALA A 36 21.84 -24.74 -10.41
CA ALA A 36 20.93 -25.67 -9.74
C ALA A 36 21.15 -25.71 -8.21
N ASP A 37 22.38 -25.61 -7.72
CA ASP A 37 22.68 -25.70 -6.29
C ASP A 37 22.21 -24.50 -5.46
N LYS A 38 22.24 -23.29 -6.05
CA LYS A 38 21.78 -22.09 -5.32
C LYS A 38 20.27 -22.00 -5.15
N THR A 39 19.50 -22.65 -6.01
CA THR A 39 18.04 -22.61 -5.94
C THR A 39 17.47 -23.55 -4.87
N GLU A 40 18.19 -24.62 -4.54
CA GLU A 40 17.81 -25.54 -3.46
C GLU A 40 18.19 -24.99 -2.07
N GLU A 41 19.31 -24.27 -1.94
CA GLU A 41 19.68 -23.59 -0.70
C GLU A 41 18.70 -22.46 -0.37
N ILE A 42 18.30 -21.65 -1.35
CA ILE A 42 17.29 -20.55 -1.14
C ILE A 42 15.95 -21.14 -0.73
N LYS A 43 15.51 -22.27 -1.35
CA LYS A 43 14.28 -22.95 -0.95
C LYS A 43 14.35 -23.60 0.44
N LYS A 44 15.54 -24.04 0.89
CA LYS A 44 15.76 -24.55 2.24
C LYS A 44 15.82 -23.43 3.29
N GLU A 45 16.30 -22.25 2.95
CA GLU A 45 16.26 -21.07 3.86
C GLU A 45 14.86 -20.47 3.96
N GLU A 46 14.10 -20.44 2.88
CA GLU A 46 12.69 -20.04 2.90
C GLU A 46 11.82 -21.02 3.70
N SER A 47 12.06 -22.33 3.61
CA SER A 47 11.31 -23.33 4.39
C SER A 47 11.69 -23.34 5.87
N LYS A 48 12.89 -22.90 6.27
CA LYS A 48 13.28 -22.70 7.68
C LYS A 48 12.68 -21.45 8.32
N LYS A 49 12.30 -20.43 7.54
CA LYS A 49 11.60 -19.23 8.03
C LYS A 49 10.11 -19.46 8.31
N GLU A 50 9.53 -20.56 7.86
CA GLU A 50 8.10 -20.86 8.08
C GLU A 50 7.77 -21.48 9.45
N THR A 51 8.75 -21.76 10.29
CA THR A 51 8.53 -22.40 11.61
C THR A 51 8.62 -21.46 12.82
N GLU A 52 8.99 -20.20 12.66
CA GLU A 52 8.76 -19.21 13.72
C GLU A 52 7.27 -18.84 13.72
N LYS A 53 6.54 -19.23 14.77
CA LYS A 53 5.17 -18.78 15.01
C LYS A 53 5.18 -17.26 15.11
N ASP A 54 4.74 -16.58 14.04
CA ASP A 54 4.58 -15.12 14.01
C ASP A 54 3.37 -14.75 14.89
N THR A 55 3.60 -14.71 16.22
CA THR A 55 2.58 -14.38 17.22
C THR A 55 2.56 -12.88 17.50
N ILE A 56 1.41 -12.38 17.89
CA ILE A 56 1.18 -11.03 18.39
C ILE A 56 0.44 -11.09 19.72
N VAL A 57 0.75 -10.16 20.62
CA VAL A 57 0.04 -10.03 21.89
C VAL A 57 -1.18 -9.12 21.72
N CYS A 58 -2.33 -9.61 22.13
CA CYS A 58 -3.55 -8.80 22.12
C CYS A 58 -3.47 -7.71 23.21
N PRO A 59 -3.62 -6.41 22.85
CA PRO A 59 -3.51 -5.32 23.81
C PRO A 59 -4.64 -5.28 24.84
N ALA A 60 -5.77 -5.95 24.57
CA ALA A 60 -6.92 -5.96 25.47
C ALA A 60 -6.93 -7.15 26.43
N CYS A 61 -6.64 -8.36 25.96
CA CYS A 61 -6.68 -9.55 26.80
C CYS A 61 -5.30 -10.13 27.17
N GLY A 62 -4.20 -9.59 26.62
CA GLY A 62 -2.83 -10.01 26.90
C GLY A 62 -2.43 -11.39 26.32
N ARG A 63 -3.32 -12.09 25.61
CA ARG A 63 -3.01 -13.41 25.05
C ARG A 63 -2.15 -13.31 23.82
N GLU A 64 -1.24 -14.25 23.64
CA GLU A 64 -0.52 -14.47 22.40
C GLU A 64 -1.42 -15.17 21.40
N ILE A 65 -1.53 -14.60 20.21
CA ILE A 65 -2.39 -15.10 19.13
C ILE A 65 -1.60 -15.13 17.83
N ASP A 66 -1.97 -16.02 16.92
CA ASP A 66 -1.34 -16.14 15.61
C ASP A 66 -1.69 -14.93 14.73
N ARG A 67 -0.67 -14.30 14.14
CA ARG A 67 -0.84 -13.13 13.28
C ARG A 67 -1.64 -13.45 12.03
N LYS A 68 -1.35 -14.58 11.36
CA LYS A 68 -2.02 -14.98 10.12
C LYS A 68 -3.50 -15.28 10.37
N GLU A 69 -3.84 -15.89 11.50
CA GLU A 69 -5.23 -16.12 11.89
C GLU A 69 -5.94 -14.81 12.22
N THR A 70 -5.27 -13.90 12.91
CA THR A 70 -5.80 -12.55 13.20
C THR A 70 -6.06 -11.77 11.90
N GLU A 71 -5.17 -11.86 10.91
CA GLU A 71 -5.36 -11.23 9.60
C GLU A 71 -6.57 -11.82 8.85
N LYS A 72 -6.74 -13.15 8.87
CA LYS A 72 -7.92 -13.83 8.31
C LYS A 72 -9.21 -13.38 9.01
N ASN A 73 -9.15 -13.20 10.33
CA ASN A 73 -10.27 -12.69 11.15
C ASN A 73 -10.41 -11.16 11.10
N LYS A 74 -9.94 -10.51 10.03
CA LYS A 74 -10.09 -9.05 9.80
C LYS A 74 -9.50 -8.19 10.91
N TYR A 75 -8.41 -8.62 11.51
CA TYR A 75 -7.74 -7.94 12.63
C TYR A 75 -8.60 -7.82 13.89
N VAL A 76 -9.45 -8.80 14.12
CA VAL A 76 -10.22 -8.97 15.35
C VAL A 76 -9.61 -10.11 16.15
N CYS A 77 -9.37 -9.91 17.44
CA CYS A 77 -8.91 -10.95 18.32
C CYS A 77 -9.98 -12.05 18.44
N TYR A 78 -9.64 -13.27 18.10
CA TYR A 78 -10.59 -14.40 18.17
C TYR A 78 -10.86 -14.85 19.61
N GLU A 79 -10.04 -14.41 20.59
CA GLU A 79 -10.21 -14.76 22.00
C GLU A 79 -11.14 -13.79 22.76
N CYS A 80 -11.05 -12.48 22.47
CA CYS A 80 -11.80 -11.48 23.23
C CYS A 80 -12.63 -10.52 22.37
N GLY A 81 -12.58 -10.64 21.04
CA GLY A 81 -13.32 -9.77 20.14
C GLY A 81 -12.76 -8.34 19.97
N SER A 82 -11.63 -8.03 20.62
CA SER A 82 -11.03 -6.68 20.50
C SER A 82 -10.36 -6.45 19.15
N TYR A 83 -10.36 -5.21 18.69
CA TYR A 83 -9.79 -4.82 17.40
C TYR A 83 -8.32 -4.46 17.52
N PHE A 84 -7.54 -4.91 16.53
CA PHE A 84 -6.17 -4.44 16.34
C PHE A 84 -6.11 -3.21 15.43
N ARG A 85 -5.06 -2.43 15.57
CA ARG A 85 -4.75 -1.35 14.63
C ARG A 85 -4.33 -1.95 13.29
N VAL A 86 -5.03 -1.58 12.23
CA VAL A 86 -4.76 -2.06 10.88
C VAL A 86 -3.94 -1.02 10.12
N ARG A 87 -2.82 -1.46 9.53
CA ARG A 87 -1.98 -0.59 8.68
C ARG A 87 -2.73 -0.24 7.39
N THR A 88 -2.50 0.95 6.85
CA THR A 88 -3.12 1.43 5.59
C THR A 88 -3.12 0.39 4.48
N LYS A 89 -1.96 -0.19 4.16
CA LYS A 89 -1.82 -1.22 3.12
C LYS A 89 -2.75 -2.43 3.34
N ASN A 90 -2.90 -2.85 4.59
CA ASN A 90 -3.77 -3.98 4.94
C ASN A 90 -5.25 -3.58 4.88
N ARG A 91 -5.59 -2.35 5.31
CA ARG A 91 -6.94 -1.83 5.19
C ARG A 91 -7.38 -1.72 3.72
N ILE A 92 -6.53 -1.22 2.85
CA ILE A 92 -6.79 -1.17 1.41
C ILE A 92 -7.06 -2.57 0.87
N ARG A 93 -6.21 -3.56 1.18
CA ARG A 93 -6.39 -4.97 0.75
C ARG A 93 -7.66 -5.64 1.28
N MET A 94 -8.22 -5.16 2.40
CA MET A 94 -9.47 -5.68 2.97
C MET A 94 -10.71 -5.13 2.25
N VAL A 95 -10.61 -3.96 1.63
CA VAL A 95 -11.75 -3.21 1.08
C VAL A 95 -11.74 -3.20 -0.45
N ALA A 96 -10.58 -2.97 -1.06
CA ALA A 96 -10.42 -2.88 -2.49
C ALA A 96 -10.25 -4.26 -3.14
N ASP A 97 -10.66 -4.37 -4.39
CA ASP A 97 -10.40 -5.55 -5.22
C ASP A 97 -8.89 -5.74 -5.39
N LYS A 98 -8.49 -7.00 -5.56
CA LYS A 98 -7.08 -7.37 -5.66
C LYS A 98 -6.36 -6.55 -6.73
N ASP A 99 -5.24 -5.95 -6.35
CA ASP A 99 -4.32 -5.18 -7.22
C ASP A 99 -4.98 -3.98 -7.96
N SER A 100 -6.15 -3.51 -7.50
CA SER A 100 -6.88 -2.40 -8.12
C SER A 100 -6.49 -1.02 -7.59
N PHE A 101 -5.82 -0.93 -6.44
CA PHE A 101 -5.50 0.36 -5.83
C PHE A 101 -4.32 1.04 -6.51
N VAL A 102 -4.54 2.27 -6.96
CA VAL A 102 -3.52 3.17 -7.54
C VAL A 102 -3.45 4.43 -6.68
N PRO A 103 -2.33 4.67 -5.97
CA PRO A 103 -2.19 5.83 -5.10
C PRO A 103 -2.11 7.12 -5.92
N TRP A 104 -2.62 8.23 -5.32
CA TRP A 104 -2.57 9.58 -5.86
C TRP A 104 -1.88 10.53 -4.90
N PHE A 105 -1.28 11.60 -5.42
CA PHE A 105 -0.73 12.72 -4.66
C PHE A 105 0.33 12.29 -3.64
N GLU A 106 1.16 11.28 -3.97
CA GLU A 106 2.24 10.81 -3.08
C GLU A 106 3.33 11.86 -2.91
N GLU A 107 3.47 12.79 -3.88
CA GLU A 107 4.40 13.90 -3.89
C GLU A 107 4.04 15.04 -2.93
N LEU A 108 2.78 15.10 -2.47
CA LEU A 108 2.35 16.14 -1.53
C LEU A 108 2.93 15.88 -0.15
N GLU A 109 3.70 16.84 0.35
CA GLU A 109 4.38 16.77 1.63
C GLU A 109 4.00 17.93 2.55
N SER A 110 3.90 17.64 3.85
CA SER A 110 3.70 18.66 4.87
C SER A 110 4.88 19.62 4.94
N LYS A 111 4.57 20.92 4.89
CA LYS A 111 5.48 22.03 5.13
C LYS A 111 5.18 22.65 6.50
N ASN A 112 6.13 23.39 7.03
CA ASN A 112 5.98 24.12 8.31
C ASN A 112 5.82 25.63 8.04
N PRO A 113 4.68 26.11 7.49
CA PRO A 113 4.52 27.51 7.10
C PRO A 113 4.47 28.49 8.29
N LEU A 114 4.32 27.96 9.50
CA LEU A 114 4.24 28.75 10.74
C LEU A 114 5.54 28.70 11.55
N ASP A 115 6.59 28.06 11.02
CA ASP A 115 7.87 27.83 11.72
C ASP A 115 7.68 27.26 13.13
N PHE A 116 6.72 26.33 13.28
CA PHE A 116 6.41 25.75 14.59
C PHE A 116 7.59 24.92 15.09
N PRO A 117 8.13 25.19 16.27
CA PRO A 117 9.31 24.52 16.78
C PRO A 117 9.13 23.01 16.91
N GLY A 118 10.09 22.23 16.38
CA GLY A 118 10.10 20.79 16.47
C GLY A 118 9.05 20.08 15.60
N TYR A 119 8.36 20.78 14.70
CA TYR A 119 7.37 20.16 13.80
C TYR A 119 8.01 19.30 12.72
N GLU A 120 9.09 19.80 12.12
CA GLU A 120 9.82 19.09 11.06
C GLU A 120 10.42 17.78 11.58
N GLU A 121 11.00 17.81 12.79
CA GLU A 121 11.52 16.61 13.44
C GLU A 121 10.43 15.57 13.72
N LYS A 122 9.25 16.02 14.16
CA LYS A 122 8.10 15.12 14.39
C LYS A 122 7.62 14.47 13.11
N ILE A 123 7.55 15.24 12.02
CA ILE A 123 7.19 14.70 10.69
C ILE A 123 8.26 13.72 10.21
N ALA A 124 9.53 14.07 10.31
CA ALA A 124 10.64 13.19 9.91
C ALA A 124 10.62 11.85 10.68
N GLN A 125 10.45 11.91 12.00
CA GLN A 125 10.31 10.72 12.85
C GLN A 125 9.07 9.89 12.49
N ALA A 126 7.96 10.53 12.17
CA ALA A 126 6.74 9.84 11.76
C ALA A 126 6.93 9.11 10.42
N LYS A 127 7.58 9.75 9.43
CA LYS A 127 7.93 9.16 8.14
C LYS A 127 8.86 7.96 8.32
N GLU A 128 9.94 8.10 9.08
CA GLU A 128 10.89 7.04 9.35
C GLU A 128 10.23 5.84 10.04
N LYS A 129 9.46 6.08 11.09
CA LYS A 129 8.79 5.04 11.89
C LYS A 129 7.69 4.31 11.15
N THR A 130 6.99 4.96 10.24
CA THR A 130 5.79 4.41 9.59
C THR A 130 6.01 3.99 8.15
N GLY A 131 6.99 4.58 7.46
CA GLY A 131 7.19 4.46 6.02
C GLY A 131 6.10 5.15 5.20
N LEU A 132 5.32 6.04 5.81
CA LEU A 132 4.25 6.80 5.16
C LEU A 132 4.72 8.23 4.86
N HIS A 133 4.24 8.81 3.76
CA HIS A 133 4.49 10.21 3.43
C HIS A 133 3.60 11.17 4.22
N GLU A 134 2.36 10.72 4.53
CA GLU A 134 1.37 11.49 5.30
C GLU A 134 0.37 10.56 6.00
N ALA A 135 -0.45 11.13 6.89
CA ALA A 135 -1.45 10.39 7.67
C ALA A 135 -2.56 9.75 6.81
N VAL A 136 -2.82 10.27 5.62
CA VAL A 136 -3.80 9.72 4.67
C VAL A 136 -3.12 9.22 3.40
N THR A 137 -3.57 8.06 2.92
CA THR A 137 -3.29 7.55 1.58
C THR A 137 -4.58 7.59 0.78
N VAL A 138 -4.58 8.34 -0.32
CA VAL A 138 -5.72 8.49 -1.23
C VAL A 138 -5.37 7.86 -2.57
N GLY A 139 -6.35 7.30 -3.24
CA GLY A 139 -6.14 6.74 -4.57
C GLY A 139 -7.42 6.18 -5.18
N ARG A 140 -7.33 5.81 -6.46
CA ARG A 140 -8.39 5.09 -7.16
C ARG A 140 -8.30 3.61 -6.80
N ALA A 141 -9.45 2.99 -6.62
CA ALA A 141 -9.58 1.55 -6.40
C ALA A 141 -10.81 1.01 -7.13
N LYS A 142 -10.94 -0.31 -7.17
CA LYS A 142 -12.21 -0.97 -7.46
C LYS A 142 -12.73 -1.65 -6.20
N ILE A 143 -14.05 -1.58 -6.00
CA ILE A 143 -14.75 -2.31 -4.95
C ILE A 143 -15.89 -3.06 -5.62
N TYR A 144 -15.85 -4.38 -5.60
CA TYR A 144 -16.79 -5.24 -6.36
C TYR A 144 -16.87 -4.91 -7.85
N GLY A 145 -15.73 -4.55 -8.46
CA GLY A 145 -15.63 -4.17 -9.86
C GLY A 145 -15.93 -2.70 -10.17
N GLU A 146 -16.55 -1.96 -9.25
CA GLU A 146 -16.93 -0.56 -9.42
C GLU A 146 -15.77 0.38 -9.11
N ASP A 147 -15.55 1.37 -9.97
CA ASP A 147 -14.52 2.38 -9.78
C ASP A 147 -14.86 3.30 -8.60
N THR A 148 -13.91 3.45 -7.68
CA THR A 148 -14.10 4.18 -6.43
C THR A 148 -12.86 4.99 -6.10
N VAL A 149 -13.02 6.13 -5.44
CA VAL A 149 -11.93 6.84 -4.77
C VAL A 149 -11.90 6.39 -3.31
N LEU A 150 -10.74 5.94 -2.86
CA LEU A 150 -10.55 5.41 -1.52
C LEU A 150 -9.49 6.22 -0.78
N GLY A 151 -9.86 6.80 0.38
CA GLY A 151 -8.95 7.44 1.31
C GLY A 151 -8.85 6.63 2.61
N VAL A 152 -7.64 6.30 3.04
CA VAL A 152 -7.39 5.54 4.27
C VAL A 152 -6.42 6.29 5.17
N CYS A 153 -6.88 6.62 6.38
CA CYS A 153 -6.06 7.24 7.42
C CYS A 153 -5.31 6.19 8.24
N ASP A 154 -4.08 6.51 8.65
CA ASP A 154 -3.24 5.65 9.49
C ASP A 154 -2.86 6.38 10.79
N ALA A 155 -3.41 5.91 11.90
CA ALA A 155 -3.18 6.51 13.21
C ALA A 155 -1.73 6.42 13.72
N ARG A 156 -0.86 5.68 13.05
CA ARG A 156 0.57 5.64 13.37
C ARG A 156 1.28 6.93 12.97
N PHE A 157 0.75 7.62 11.96
CA PHE A 157 1.27 8.92 11.54
C PHE A 157 0.50 10.03 12.27
N LEU A 158 1.11 10.64 13.27
CA LEU A 158 0.57 11.72 14.10
C LEU A 158 -0.90 11.54 14.52
N MET A 159 -1.28 10.33 14.90
CA MET A 159 -2.64 9.94 15.29
C MET A 159 -3.73 10.21 14.24
N SER A 160 -3.36 10.20 12.95
CA SER A 160 -4.23 10.58 11.83
C SER A 160 -4.75 12.02 11.91
N SER A 161 -3.95 12.96 12.43
CA SER A 161 -4.35 14.35 12.50
C SER A 161 -4.62 14.94 11.12
N MET A 162 -5.70 15.72 11.01
CA MET A 162 -6.14 16.39 9.79
C MET A 162 -5.34 17.67 9.57
N GLY A 163 -4.11 17.54 9.07
CA GLY A 163 -3.27 18.67 8.68
C GLY A 163 -3.64 19.21 7.29
N HIS A 164 -2.92 20.25 6.85
CA HIS A 164 -3.13 20.90 5.55
C HIS A 164 -3.07 19.89 4.38
N VAL A 165 -2.00 19.09 4.32
CA VAL A 165 -1.81 18.11 3.23
C VAL A 165 -2.85 17.00 3.26
N VAL A 166 -3.29 16.56 4.44
CA VAL A 166 -4.40 15.59 4.55
C VAL A 166 -5.67 16.17 3.95
N GLY A 167 -6.00 17.41 4.30
CA GLY A 167 -7.15 18.11 3.74
C GLY A 167 -7.07 18.28 2.23
N GLU A 168 -5.90 18.69 1.72
CA GLU A 168 -5.66 18.86 0.28
C GLU A 168 -5.80 17.53 -0.49
N LYS A 169 -5.18 16.45 -0.02
CA LYS A 169 -5.32 15.10 -0.64
C LYS A 169 -6.75 14.59 -0.68
N ILE A 170 -7.60 15.00 0.24
CA ILE A 170 -9.02 14.60 0.28
C ILE A 170 -9.87 15.49 -0.63
N ALA A 171 -9.48 16.75 -0.81
CA ALA A 171 -10.24 17.72 -1.61
C ALA A 171 -9.97 17.63 -3.11
N LEU A 172 -8.78 17.17 -3.52
CA LEU A 172 -8.38 16.98 -4.94
C LEU A 172 -9.00 15.72 -5.54
#